data_23534207dc0ee705c7098de7561f86b6
#
_entry.id   23534207dc0ee705c7098de7561f86b6
#
_cell.length_a   1.000
_cell.length_b   1.000
_cell.length_c   1.000
_cell.angle_alpha   90.00
_cell.angle_beta   90.00
_cell.angle_gamma   90.00
#
_symmetry.space_group_name_H-M   'P 1'
#
loop_
_entity.id
_entity.type
_entity.pdbx_description
1 polymer ?
#
loop_
_entity_poly.entity_id
_entity_poly.type
_entity_poly.pdbx_seq_one_letter_code
_entity_poly.pdbx_strand_id
1 'polypeptide(L)'
;MTKIAYLSLVFLIIPLSGASNPSKYEITVLATNIANFGGFGEWSFGALYEGSDETVMFDTGFHEDTVMHNAKRLGKDLSKVEKVILSHFHADHTGGLLKLRREFGQINKRAFSKVYVARGFFDQRLNSKAEIDSTNRLGPGGFERVSTFRSEAEALDITFVVVEGPMEIAENLFITGPVARQNEHYNGPSGLFVKIDGSLTADIIRDDQSLGMLTEKGWVMMSGCGHAGIINTGETLRRIKDRPIYAAIGGFHLWRADQSVLDKTAAWLGNAGLELMMGGHCTGIAAAESIASKLGLPRSQISHAAVGSVITPDLTLIRSSIE
;
A
#
# COMPACT_ATOMS: atom_id res chain seq x y z
N MET A 1 -66.52 39.90 -26.75
CA MET A 1 -65.40 40.20 -25.86
C MET A 1 -64.74 38.88 -25.51
N THR A 2 -63.69 38.54 -26.19
CA THR A 2 -63.01 37.25 -26.07
C THR A 2 -61.83 37.43 -25.09
N LYS A 3 -61.85 36.72 -23.94
CA LYS A 3 -60.78 36.74 -22.95
C LYS A 3 -59.67 35.75 -23.40
N ILE A 4 -58.49 36.28 -23.66
CA ILE A 4 -57.26 35.48 -23.91
C ILE A 4 -56.59 35.19 -22.57
N ALA A 5 -56.46 33.92 -22.19
CA ALA A 5 -55.72 33.49 -21.01
C ALA A 5 -54.25 33.24 -21.42
N TYR A 6 -53.35 33.96 -20.77
CA TYR A 6 -51.90 33.73 -20.88
C TYR A 6 -51.47 32.61 -19.94
N LEU A 7 -50.96 31.50 -20.50
CA LEU A 7 -50.38 30.41 -19.75
C LEU A 7 -48.88 30.73 -19.54
N SER A 8 -48.47 31.12 -18.34
CA SER A 8 -47.08 31.36 -18.00
C SER A 8 -46.38 30.02 -17.71
N LEU A 9 -45.48 29.63 -18.60
CA LEU A 9 -44.63 28.46 -18.41
C LEU A 9 -43.48 28.81 -17.46
N VAL A 10 -43.51 28.30 -16.21
CA VAL A 10 -42.43 28.45 -15.27
C VAL A 10 -41.42 27.36 -15.56
N PHE A 11 -40.26 27.72 -16.10
CA PHE A 11 -39.13 26.84 -16.20
C PHE A 11 -38.48 26.67 -14.82
N LEU A 12 -38.65 25.48 -14.25
CA LEU A 12 -37.92 25.07 -13.04
C LEU A 12 -36.47 24.74 -13.47
N ILE A 13 -35.57 25.67 -13.16
CA ILE A 13 -34.12 25.42 -13.31
C ILE A 13 -33.74 24.53 -12.12
N ILE A 14 -33.60 23.23 -12.36
CA ILE A 14 -32.98 22.30 -11.42
C ILE A 14 -31.47 22.61 -11.46
N PRO A 15 -30.85 23.04 -10.36
CA PRO A 15 -29.41 23.17 -10.34
C PRO A 15 -28.81 21.78 -10.53
N LEU A 16 -28.01 21.59 -11.60
CA LEU A 16 -27.14 20.45 -11.69
C LEU A 16 -26.27 20.46 -10.43
N SER A 17 -26.45 19.45 -9.61
CA SER A 17 -25.63 19.19 -8.42
C SER A 17 -24.16 19.26 -8.79
N GLY A 18 -23.43 20.02 -8.02
CA GLY A 18 -22.06 20.41 -8.26
C GLY A 18 -21.15 19.26 -8.64
N ALA A 19 -20.30 19.53 -9.62
CA ALA A 19 -19.09 18.76 -9.81
C ALA A 19 -18.38 18.71 -8.43
N SER A 20 -18.27 17.53 -7.86
CA SER A 20 -17.43 17.30 -6.70
C SER A 20 -16.05 17.82 -7.08
N ASN A 21 -15.51 18.76 -6.30
CA ASN A 21 -14.12 19.14 -6.43
C ASN A 21 -13.30 17.83 -6.48
N PRO A 22 -12.40 17.66 -7.47
CA PRO A 22 -11.57 16.48 -7.49
C PRO A 22 -10.89 16.38 -6.12
N SER A 23 -11.09 15.26 -5.45
CA SER A 23 -10.50 15.01 -4.15
C SER A 23 -8.99 15.26 -4.27
N LYS A 24 -8.48 16.29 -3.59
CA LYS A 24 -7.06 16.61 -3.56
C LYS A 24 -6.39 15.52 -2.73
N TYR A 25 -5.70 14.62 -3.36
CA TYR A 25 -4.88 13.63 -2.68
C TYR A 25 -3.50 13.58 -3.30
N GLU A 26 -2.51 13.21 -2.51
CA GLU A 26 -1.14 13.00 -2.95
C GLU A 26 -0.61 11.71 -2.31
N ILE A 27 0.15 10.93 -3.05
CA ILE A 27 0.86 9.76 -2.53
C ILE A 27 2.36 10.04 -2.66
N THR A 28 3.08 10.06 -1.55
CA THR A 28 4.54 10.27 -1.51
C THR A 28 5.25 9.05 -0.97
N VAL A 29 6.24 8.51 -1.68
CA VAL A 29 7.09 7.42 -1.20
C VAL A 29 8.09 7.95 -0.17
N LEU A 30 8.10 7.36 1.03
CA LEU A 30 8.96 7.77 2.14
C LEU A 30 10.03 6.73 2.49
N ALA A 31 9.82 5.44 2.19
CA ALA A 31 10.80 4.38 2.44
C ALA A 31 10.81 3.39 1.27
N THR A 32 11.98 3.13 0.70
CA THR A 32 12.24 2.18 -0.37
C THR A 32 13.73 2.04 -0.63
N ASN A 33 14.13 1.17 -1.58
CA ASN A 33 15.53 0.84 -1.87
C ASN A 33 16.36 2.02 -2.40
N ILE A 34 15.74 2.99 -3.04
CA ILE A 34 16.42 4.09 -3.74
C ILE A 34 16.08 5.42 -3.08
N ALA A 35 17.11 6.22 -2.79
CA ALA A 35 16.93 7.58 -2.31
C ALA A 35 17.92 8.53 -2.99
N ASN A 36 17.54 9.81 -3.15
CA ASN A 36 18.45 10.83 -3.62
C ASN A 36 19.37 11.33 -2.49
N PHE A 37 20.27 12.25 -2.83
CA PHE A 37 21.24 12.83 -1.89
C PHE A 37 20.61 13.29 -0.59
N GLY A 38 21.12 12.73 0.52
CA GLY A 38 20.64 13.01 1.89
C GLY A 38 19.36 12.32 2.30
N GLY A 39 18.70 11.55 1.43
CA GLY A 39 17.64 10.60 1.82
C GLY A 39 18.22 9.27 2.28
N PHE A 40 17.43 8.51 3.03
CA PHE A 40 17.75 7.14 3.43
C PHE A 40 17.03 6.16 2.51
N GLY A 41 17.80 5.33 1.80
CA GLY A 41 17.30 4.18 1.06
C GLY A 41 17.52 2.91 1.88
N GLU A 42 16.56 1.99 1.85
CA GLU A 42 16.65 0.72 2.57
C GLU A 42 15.77 -0.34 1.91
N TRP A 43 16.04 -1.61 2.20
CA TRP A 43 15.14 -2.69 1.74
C TRP A 43 13.84 -2.64 2.52
N SER A 44 12.90 -1.82 2.07
CA SER A 44 11.60 -1.63 2.73
C SER A 44 10.58 -0.96 1.84
N PHE A 45 9.37 -0.78 2.36
CA PHE A 45 8.37 0.11 1.78
C PHE A 45 7.71 1.00 2.83
N GLY A 46 7.34 2.20 2.42
CA GLY A 46 6.54 3.13 3.19
C GLY A 46 6.08 4.29 2.32
N ALA A 47 4.79 4.58 2.33
CA ALA A 47 4.20 5.66 1.55
C ALA A 47 3.17 6.46 2.35
N LEU A 48 3.16 7.76 2.19
CA LEU A 48 2.22 8.68 2.79
C LEU A 48 1.12 9.01 1.77
N TYR A 49 -0.13 8.79 2.16
CA TYR A 49 -1.31 9.30 1.48
C TYR A 49 -1.79 10.55 2.22
N GLU A 50 -1.92 11.65 1.52
CA GLU A 50 -2.46 12.91 2.03
C GLU A 50 -3.72 13.25 1.23
N GLY A 51 -4.91 13.03 1.81
CA GLY A 51 -6.21 13.39 1.24
C GLY A 51 -6.73 14.70 1.79
N SER A 52 -7.94 15.11 1.39
CA SER A 52 -8.57 16.35 1.87
C SER A 52 -8.80 16.33 3.38
N ASP A 53 -9.25 15.20 3.92
CA ASP A 53 -9.67 15.05 5.32
C ASP A 53 -8.87 14.00 6.09
N GLU A 54 -8.04 13.22 5.41
CA GLU A 54 -7.34 12.08 5.98
C GLU A 54 -5.88 12.04 5.53
N THR A 55 -5.00 11.79 6.48
CA THR A 55 -3.60 11.47 6.24
C THR A 55 -3.34 10.04 6.71
N VAL A 56 -2.88 9.19 5.83
CA VAL A 56 -2.73 7.76 6.06
C VAL A 56 -1.30 7.32 5.73
N MET A 57 -0.71 6.53 6.60
CA MET A 57 0.57 5.88 6.33
C MET A 57 0.34 4.44 5.89
N PHE A 58 0.92 4.05 4.77
CA PHE A 58 0.97 2.67 4.30
C PHE A 58 2.38 2.13 4.49
N ASP A 59 2.56 1.14 5.34
CA ASP A 59 3.82 0.60 5.85
C ASP A 59 4.75 1.67 6.49
N THR A 60 5.72 1.26 7.26
CA THR A 60 6.54 2.16 8.09
C THR A 60 8.04 1.98 7.92
N GLY A 61 8.47 1.29 6.85
CA GLY A 61 9.89 1.06 6.61
C GLY A 61 10.49 -0.03 7.51
N PHE A 62 11.81 -0.17 7.42
CA PHE A 62 12.61 -1.15 8.16
C PHE A 62 13.32 -0.53 9.37
N HIS A 63 14.17 0.46 9.14
CA HIS A 63 14.82 1.18 10.24
C HIS A 63 13.87 2.21 10.84
N GLU A 64 13.87 2.31 12.15
CA GLU A 64 12.96 3.16 12.91
C GLU A 64 13.04 4.66 12.55
N ASP A 65 14.15 5.12 11.96
CA ASP A 65 14.40 6.51 11.61
C ASP A 65 14.08 6.86 10.15
N THR A 66 14.03 5.88 9.25
CA THR A 66 14.01 6.14 7.79
C THR A 66 12.81 6.97 7.37
N VAL A 67 11.59 6.54 7.73
CA VAL A 67 10.37 7.27 7.36
C VAL A 67 10.38 8.68 7.94
N MET A 68 10.75 8.83 9.21
CA MET A 68 10.78 10.14 9.88
C MET A 68 11.82 11.07 9.24
N HIS A 69 13.03 10.56 8.96
CA HIS A 69 14.10 11.32 8.31
C HIS A 69 13.67 11.80 6.92
N ASN A 70 13.17 10.90 6.10
CA ASN A 70 12.76 11.19 4.73
C ASN A 70 11.55 12.14 4.68
N ALA A 71 10.55 11.94 5.55
CA ALA A 71 9.41 12.86 5.68
C ALA A 71 9.86 14.28 6.03
N LYS A 72 10.75 14.43 7.02
CA LYS A 72 11.31 15.72 7.40
C LYS A 72 12.02 16.41 6.22
N ARG A 73 12.82 15.65 5.46
CA ARG A 73 13.50 16.15 4.26
C ARG A 73 12.55 16.63 3.19
N LEU A 74 11.44 15.94 3.01
CA LEU A 74 10.43 16.24 1.99
C LEU A 74 9.39 17.26 2.48
N GLY A 75 9.52 17.77 3.71
CA GLY A 75 8.58 18.73 4.29
C GLY A 75 7.20 18.14 4.61
N LYS A 76 7.11 16.82 4.83
CA LYS A 76 5.86 16.12 5.17
C LYS A 76 5.60 16.13 6.67
N ASP A 77 4.36 16.44 7.03
CA ASP A 77 3.91 16.52 8.43
C ASP A 77 3.27 15.20 8.87
N LEU A 78 4.06 14.33 9.50
CA LEU A 78 3.59 13.03 9.99
C LEU A 78 2.74 13.13 11.26
N SER A 79 2.66 14.28 11.94
CA SER A 79 1.81 14.45 13.13
C SER A 79 0.31 14.32 12.83
N LYS A 80 -0.07 14.43 11.56
CA LYS A 80 -1.45 14.29 11.08
C LYS A 80 -1.85 12.84 10.77
N VAL A 81 -0.91 11.92 10.72
CA VAL A 81 -1.16 10.51 10.43
C VAL A 81 -1.87 9.85 11.61
N GLU A 82 -3.16 9.64 11.55
CA GLU A 82 -3.91 8.93 12.59
C GLU A 82 -4.08 7.44 12.26
N LYS A 83 -4.15 7.10 10.97
CA LYS A 83 -4.36 5.75 10.46
C LYS A 83 -3.09 5.22 9.81
N VAL A 84 -2.71 4.01 10.18
CA VAL A 84 -1.62 3.25 9.55
C VAL A 84 -2.20 1.97 9.00
N ILE A 85 -1.81 1.60 7.78
CA ILE A 85 -2.08 0.28 7.23
C ILE A 85 -0.73 -0.45 7.16
N LEU A 86 -0.64 -1.61 7.79
CA LEU A 86 0.50 -2.49 7.62
C LEU A 86 0.14 -3.59 6.64
N SER A 87 0.89 -3.70 5.56
CA SER A 87 0.62 -4.65 4.49
C SER A 87 0.69 -6.09 4.95
N HIS A 88 1.70 -6.43 5.78
CA HIS A 88 1.89 -7.74 6.38
C HIS A 88 2.94 -7.65 7.49
N PHE A 89 3.08 -8.73 8.30
CA PHE A 89 4.04 -8.76 9.40
C PHE A 89 5.44 -9.17 8.91
N HIS A 90 6.16 -8.24 8.30
CA HIS A 90 7.60 -8.31 8.06
C HIS A 90 8.28 -7.04 8.60
N ALA A 91 9.54 -7.17 9.05
CA ALA A 91 10.25 -6.07 9.70
C ALA A 91 10.45 -4.86 8.78
N ASP A 92 10.64 -5.11 7.50
CA ASP A 92 10.82 -4.08 6.46
C ASP A 92 9.55 -3.29 6.10
N HIS A 93 8.42 -3.60 6.79
CA HIS A 93 7.15 -2.89 6.70
C HIS A 93 6.66 -2.33 8.04
N THR A 94 7.13 -2.92 9.15
CA THR A 94 6.65 -2.59 10.50
C THR A 94 7.67 -1.83 11.35
N GLY A 95 8.93 -1.73 10.89
CA GLY A 95 10.08 -1.32 11.72
C GLY A 95 9.98 0.09 12.31
N GLY A 96 9.39 1.04 11.57
CA GLY A 96 9.26 2.43 12.04
C GLY A 96 8.10 2.69 12.99
N LEU A 97 7.07 1.81 13.04
CA LEU A 97 5.78 2.10 13.69
C LEU A 97 5.94 2.58 15.15
N LEU A 98 6.66 1.83 15.97
CA LEU A 98 6.74 2.12 17.41
C LEU A 98 7.42 3.46 17.68
N LYS A 99 8.46 3.80 16.94
CA LYS A 99 9.14 5.08 17.06
C LYS A 99 8.29 6.23 16.55
N LEU A 100 7.68 6.09 15.41
CA LEU A 100 6.74 7.08 14.85
C LEU A 100 5.61 7.38 15.87
N ARG A 101 5.05 6.35 16.50
CA ARG A 101 4.05 6.52 17.55
C ARG A 101 4.59 7.25 18.77
N ARG A 102 5.80 6.90 19.27
CA ARG A 102 6.41 7.58 20.42
C ARG A 102 6.63 9.06 20.14
N GLU A 103 7.20 9.40 18.99
CA GLU A 103 7.55 10.78 18.65
C GLU A 103 6.30 11.63 18.35
N PHE A 104 5.47 11.19 17.41
CA PHE A 104 4.32 11.99 16.98
C PHE A 104 3.12 11.92 17.93
N GLY A 105 3.00 10.87 18.74
CA GLY A 105 2.00 10.76 19.78
C GLY A 105 2.15 11.81 20.90
N GLN A 106 3.34 12.41 21.06
CA GLN A 106 3.56 13.55 21.96
C GLN A 106 2.98 14.85 21.38
N ILE A 107 2.96 14.98 20.06
CA ILE A 107 2.44 16.16 19.37
C ILE A 107 0.92 16.04 19.18
N ASN A 108 0.46 14.91 18.68
CA ASN A 108 -0.95 14.59 18.48
C ASN A 108 -1.24 13.21 19.08
N LYS A 109 -2.08 13.13 20.11
CA LYS A 109 -2.42 11.87 20.80
C LYS A 109 -3.00 10.80 19.88
N ARG A 110 -3.58 11.20 18.74
CA ARG A 110 -4.14 10.28 17.74
C ARG A 110 -3.12 9.86 16.68
N ALA A 111 -1.94 10.53 16.60
CA ALA A 111 -0.95 10.19 15.58
C ALA A 111 -0.46 8.74 15.76
N PHE A 112 -0.49 7.96 14.65
CA PHE A 112 -0.10 6.55 14.59
C PHE A 112 -0.78 5.65 15.64
N SER A 113 -2.01 6.00 16.07
CA SER A 113 -2.71 5.28 17.13
C SER A 113 -3.65 4.19 16.63
N LYS A 114 -4.09 4.24 15.37
CA LYS A 114 -5.01 3.27 14.78
C LYS A 114 -4.32 2.53 13.63
N VAL A 115 -4.09 1.24 13.82
CA VAL A 115 -3.33 0.41 12.88
C VAL A 115 -4.21 -0.70 12.32
N TYR A 116 -4.37 -0.72 11.01
CA TYR A 116 -5.12 -1.75 10.30
C TYR A 116 -4.18 -2.85 9.85
N VAL A 117 -4.51 -4.08 10.22
CA VAL A 117 -3.76 -5.29 9.90
C VAL A 117 -4.71 -6.37 9.40
N ALA A 118 -4.30 -7.18 8.44
CA ALA A 118 -5.14 -8.26 7.97
C ALA A 118 -5.13 -9.44 8.95
N ARG A 119 -6.20 -10.27 8.88
CA ARG A 119 -6.23 -11.55 9.61
C ARG A 119 -4.98 -12.37 9.30
N GLY A 120 -4.35 -12.93 10.33
CA GLY A 120 -3.10 -13.67 10.23
C GLY A 120 -1.85 -12.82 10.56
N PHE A 121 -1.96 -11.51 10.65
CA PHE A 121 -0.84 -10.63 10.97
C PHE A 121 -0.13 -11.01 12.28
N PHE A 122 -0.88 -11.41 13.29
CA PHE A 122 -0.35 -11.85 14.58
C PHE A 122 -0.10 -13.36 14.68
N ASP A 123 -0.15 -14.10 13.58
CA ASP A 123 0.21 -15.51 13.57
C ASP A 123 1.70 -15.67 13.86
N GLN A 124 2.04 -16.50 14.86
CA GLN A 124 3.44 -16.72 15.23
C GLN A 124 4.17 -17.48 14.13
N ARG A 125 5.24 -16.88 13.60
CA ARG A 125 6.11 -17.51 12.62
C ARG A 125 7.04 -18.52 13.32
N LEU A 126 7.13 -19.70 12.74
CA LEU A 126 7.80 -20.87 13.30
C LEU A 126 8.81 -21.41 12.27
N ASN A 127 9.80 -22.16 12.76
CA ASN A 127 10.67 -22.97 11.94
C ASN A 127 10.02 -24.37 11.67
N SER A 128 10.72 -25.21 10.91
CA SER A 128 10.24 -26.56 10.57
C SER A 128 10.08 -27.50 11.78
N LYS A 129 10.62 -27.16 12.96
CA LYS A 129 10.48 -27.89 14.21
C LYS A 129 9.34 -27.35 15.08
N ALA A 130 8.53 -26.42 14.55
CA ALA A 130 7.47 -25.72 15.29
C ALA A 130 7.99 -24.87 16.46
N GLU A 131 9.25 -24.45 16.43
CA GLU A 131 9.83 -23.50 17.36
C GLU A 131 9.71 -22.09 16.80
N ILE A 132 9.71 -21.07 17.67
CA ILE A 132 9.70 -19.67 17.24
C ILE A 132 10.93 -19.43 16.35
N ASP A 133 10.72 -18.94 15.14
CA ASP A 133 11.82 -18.59 14.26
C ASP A 133 12.52 -17.33 14.81
N SER A 134 13.66 -17.55 15.43
CA SER A 134 14.55 -16.51 15.93
C SER A 134 15.64 -16.14 14.92
N THR A 135 15.60 -16.75 13.73
CA THR A 135 16.61 -16.44 12.70
C THR A 135 16.39 -15.03 12.17
N ASN A 136 17.40 -14.22 12.27
CA ASN A 136 17.38 -12.81 11.84
C ASN A 136 17.54 -12.70 10.31
N ARG A 137 16.66 -13.38 9.54
CA ARG A 137 16.78 -13.43 8.08
C ARG A 137 16.44 -12.10 7.41
N LEU A 138 15.76 -11.20 8.10
CA LEU A 138 15.28 -9.93 7.56
C LEU A 138 15.77 -8.72 8.37
N GLY A 139 16.89 -8.83 9.07
CA GLY A 139 17.52 -7.72 9.76
C GLY A 139 17.47 -7.77 11.29
N PRO A 140 17.97 -6.74 11.99
CA PRO A 140 18.00 -6.66 13.43
C PRO A 140 16.61 -6.78 14.04
N GLY A 141 16.43 -7.74 14.93
CA GLY A 141 15.15 -8.00 15.55
C GLY A 141 14.29 -9.06 14.85
N GLY A 142 14.59 -9.45 13.62
CA GLY A 142 13.95 -10.54 12.90
C GLY A 142 12.42 -10.64 13.09
N PHE A 143 11.84 -11.83 12.86
CA PHE A 143 10.46 -12.12 13.25
C PHE A 143 10.31 -12.38 14.74
N GLU A 144 11.11 -11.68 15.54
CA GLU A 144 11.06 -11.83 16.95
C GLU A 144 9.66 -11.56 17.45
N ARG A 145 9.02 -12.64 17.81
CA ARG A 145 7.84 -12.64 18.67
C ARG A 145 6.81 -11.57 18.29
N VAL A 146 5.98 -11.89 17.35
CA VAL A 146 4.74 -11.14 17.06
C VAL A 146 4.05 -10.64 18.34
N SER A 147 4.12 -11.43 19.43
CA SER A 147 3.63 -11.06 20.75
C SER A 147 4.36 -9.86 21.38
N THR A 148 5.69 -9.76 21.22
CA THR A 148 6.47 -8.62 21.77
C THR A 148 6.11 -7.33 21.03
N PHE A 149 6.08 -7.35 19.70
CA PHE A 149 5.66 -6.21 18.90
C PHE A 149 4.26 -5.73 19.27
N ARG A 150 3.32 -6.68 19.40
CA ARG A 150 1.94 -6.35 19.77
C ARG A 150 1.87 -5.72 21.17
N SER A 151 2.51 -6.31 22.17
CA SER A 151 2.49 -5.78 23.55
C SER A 151 3.16 -4.41 23.66
N GLU A 152 4.26 -4.17 22.94
CA GLU A 152 4.92 -2.86 22.90
C GLU A 152 4.05 -1.80 22.21
N ALA A 153 3.37 -2.16 21.14
CA ALA A 153 2.46 -1.27 20.44
C ALA A 153 1.24 -0.91 21.31
N GLU A 154 0.64 -1.90 21.97
CA GLU A 154 -0.49 -1.69 22.89
C GLU A 154 -0.07 -0.83 24.11
N ALA A 155 1.15 -0.98 24.62
CA ALA A 155 1.70 -0.12 25.69
C ALA A 155 1.92 1.34 25.24
N LEU A 156 1.93 1.61 23.96
CA LEU A 156 1.97 2.96 23.36
C LEU A 156 0.58 3.47 22.95
N ASP A 157 -0.49 2.87 23.45
CA ASP A 157 -1.88 3.18 23.07
C ASP A 157 -2.16 3.02 21.56
N ILE A 158 -1.50 2.07 20.92
CA ILE A 158 -1.86 1.67 19.55
C ILE A 158 -3.03 0.69 19.61
N THR A 159 -4.09 0.97 18.83
CA THR A 159 -5.23 0.08 18.65
C THR A 159 -5.14 -0.59 17.31
N PHE A 160 -5.10 -1.93 17.28
CA PHE A 160 -5.14 -2.71 16.06
C PHE A 160 -6.57 -3.01 15.63
N VAL A 161 -6.85 -2.76 14.36
CA VAL A 161 -8.10 -3.14 13.70
C VAL A 161 -7.78 -4.32 12.77
N VAL A 162 -8.27 -5.50 13.13
CA VAL A 162 -8.08 -6.70 12.30
C VAL A 162 -9.09 -6.68 11.16
N VAL A 163 -8.59 -6.72 9.93
CA VAL A 163 -9.38 -6.65 8.70
C VAL A 163 -9.59 -8.06 8.16
N GLU A 164 -10.84 -8.44 7.97
CA GLU A 164 -11.24 -9.77 7.49
C GLU A 164 -11.51 -9.81 5.98
N GLY A 165 -11.72 -8.66 5.37
CA GLY A 165 -12.02 -8.51 3.95
C GLY A 165 -12.00 -7.05 3.53
N PRO A 166 -12.37 -6.73 2.29
CA PRO A 166 -12.32 -5.37 1.77
C PRO A 166 -13.11 -4.38 2.65
N MET A 167 -12.48 -3.23 2.94
CA MET A 167 -13.08 -2.19 3.77
C MET A 167 -12.69 -0.80 3.28
N GLU A 168 -13.65 0.09 3.18
CA GLU A 168 -13.41 1.53 2.95
C GLU A 168 -12.98 2.21 4.25
N ILE A 169 -11.84 2.89 4.24
CA ILE A 169 -11.26 3.55 5.42
C ILE A 169 -11.32 5.09 5.36
N ALA A 170 -11.52 5.60 4.16
CA ALA A 170 -11.81 7.00 3.84
C ALA A 170 -12.52 7.03 2.48
N GLU A 171 -13.04 8.16 2.07
CA GLU A 171 -13.75 8.30 0.79
C GLU A 171 -12.88 7.80 -0.38
N ASN A 172 -13.37 6.78 -1.09
CA ASN A 172 -12.69 6.12 -2.21
C ASN A 172 -11.31 5.49 -1.87
N LEU A 173 -11.00 5.30 -0.58
CA LEU A 173 -9.77 4.66 -0.12
C LEU A 173 -10.10 3.35 0.59
N PHE A 174 -9.64 2.23 0.03
CA PHE A 174 -9.99 0.89 0.45
C PHE A 174 -8.76 0.07 0.85
N ILE A 175 -8.91 -0.77 1.87
CA ILE A 175 -7.99 -1.87 2.16
C ILE A 175 -8.60 -3.16 1.64
N THR A 176 -7.77 -4.03 1.04
CA THR A 176 -8.27 -5.31 0.50
C THR A 176 -8.62 -6.32 1.58
N GLY A 177 -8.05 -6.17 2.80
CA GLY A 177 -7.95 -7.29 3.73
C GLY A 177 -7.06 -8.40 3.14
N PRO A 178 -7.08 -9.62 3.72
CA PRO A 178 -6.27 -10.73 3.22
C PRO A 178 -6.61 -11.06 1.77
N VAL A 179 -5.61 -10.95 0.88
CA VAL A 179 -5.81 -11.19 -0.55
C VAL A 179 -5.85 -12.69 -0.85
N ALA A 180 -6.94 -13.13 -1.50
CA ALA A 180 -7.10 -14.53 -1.89
C ALA A 180 -6.23 -14.90 -3.12
N ARG A 181 -5.54 -16.04 -3.05
CA ARG A 181 -4.63 -16.54 -4.09
C ARG A 181 -5.36 -17.46 -5.06
N GLN A 182 -5.97 -16.91 -6.08
CA GLN A 182 -6.79 -17.65 -7.07
C GLN A 182 -6.14 -17.69 -8.47
N ASN A 183 -5.40 -16.66 -8.86
CA ASN A 183 -4.88 -16.48 -10.22
C ASN A 183 -3.38 -16.76 -10.33
N GLU A 184 -2.66 -16.57 -9.24
CA GLU A 184 -1.24 -16.85 -9.11
C GLU A 184 -0.93 -17.33 -7.69
N HIS A 185 0.17 -18.06 -7.55
CA HIS A 185 0.55 -18.64 -6.28
C HIS A 185 1.98 -18.21 -5.92
N TYR A 186 2.13 -17.80 -4.68
CA TYR A 186 3.41 -17.51 -4.06
C TYR A 186 3.64 -18.50 -2.93
N ASN A 187 4.83 -19.12 -2.90
CA ASN A 187 5.15 -20.16 -1.93
C ASN A 187 5.69 -19.62 -0.59
N GLY A 188 5.82 -18.30 -0.46
CA GLY A 188 6.38 -17.67 0.72
C GLY A 188 7.90 -17.86 0.85
N PRO A 189 8.52 -17.26 1.87
CA PRO A 189 9.91 -17.52 2.20
C PRO A 189 10.08 -18.96 2.67
N SER A 190 11.04 -19.69 2.07
CA SER A 190 11.30 -21.09 2.44
C SER A 190 11.71 -21.19 3.91
N GLY A 191 11.15 -22.18 4.61
CA GLY A 191 11.51 -22.50 5.99
C GLY A 191 10.76 -21.70 7.04
N LEU A 192 9.79 -20.88 6.67
CA LEU A 192 8.83 -20.28 7.60
C LEU A 192 7.52 -21.07 7.61
N PHE A 193 6.96 -21.21 8.80
CA PHE A 193 5.72 -21.95 9.05
C PHE A 193 4.83 -21.18 10.01
N VAL A 194 3.54 -21.47 9.95
CA VAL A 194 2.52 -21.02 10.90
C VAL A 194 1.69 -22.22 11.37
N LYS A 195 1.03 -22.11 12.52
CA LYS A 195 0.02 -23.09 12.93
C LYS A 195 -1.36 -22.65 12.47
N ILE A 196 -2.01 -23.50 11.68
CA ILE A 196 -3.39 -23.32 11.24
C ILE A 196 -4.19 -24.51 11.75
N ASP A 197 -5.20 -24.26 12.56
CA ASP A 197 -6.04 -25.29 13.17
C ASP A 197 -5.21 -26.41 13.85
N GLY A 198 -4.13 -25.99 14.52
CA GLY A 198 -3.19 -26.89 15.22
C GLY A 198 -2.14 -27.55 14.33
N SER A 199 -2.25 -27.47 13.02
CA SER A 199 -1.32 -28.08 12.05
C SER A 199 -0.23 -27.11 11.62
N LEU A 200 1.03 -27.59 11.60
CA LEU A 200 2.16 -26.82 11.08
C LEU A 200 2.08 -26.73 9.55
N THR A 201 1.92 -25.53 9.03
CA THR A 201 1.72 -25.26 7.61
C THR A 201 2.77 -24.24 7.13
N ALA A 202 3.26 -24.39 5.90
CA ALA A 202 4.17 -23.39 5.30
C ALA A 202 3.51 -22.01 5.31
N ASP A 203 4.26 -21.01 5.76
CA ASP A 203 3.78 -19.63 5.75
C ASP A 203 3.79 -19.08 4.32
N ILE A 204 2.62 -18.77 3.82
CA ILE A 204 2.42 -18.10 2.52
C ILE A 204 2.19 -16.59 2.68
N ILE A 205 2.44 -16.03 3.86
CA ILE A 205 2.14 -14.65 4.22
C ILE A 205 0.63 -14.38 4.03
N ARG A 206 -0.16 -15.02 4.88
CA ARG A 206 -1.65 -14.99 4.81
C ARG A 206 -2.24 -13.63 5.08
N ASP A 207 -1.50 -12.81 5.79
CA ASP A 207 -1.85 -11.44 6.19
C ASP A 207 -1.51 -10.39 5.13
N ASP A 208 -1.09 -10.80 3.92
CA ASP A 208 -0.81 -9.85 2.85
C ASP A 208 -2.07 -9.12 2.41
N GLN A 209 -2.06 -7.80 2.58
CA GLN A 209 -3.11 -6.87 2.18
C GLN A 209 -2.53 -5.66 1.44
N SER A 210 -3.37 -5.00 0.68
CA SER A 210 -3.00 -3.85 -0.14
C SER A 210 -3.98 -2.70 0.03
N LEU A 211 -3.57 -1.50 -0.35
CA LEU A 211 -4.41 -0.31 -0.40
C LEU A 211 -4.85 -0.07 -1.85
N GLY A 212 -6.10 0.28 -2.04
CA GLY A 212 -6.66 0.70 -3.32
C GLY A 212 -7.33 2.06 -3.20
N MET A 213 -6.94 3.00 -4.05
CA MET A 213 -7.63 4.26 -4.17
C MET A 213 -8.42 4.26 -5.49
N LEU A 214 -9.72 4.50 -5.39
CA LEU A 214 -10.59 4.56 -6.55
C LEU A 214 -10.62 5.99 -7.10
N THR A 215 -10.29 6.13 -8.37
CA THR A 215 -10.23 7.41 -9.09
C THR A 215 -11.15 7.40 -10.30
N GLU A 216 -11.28 8.53 -10.99
CA GLU A 216 -12.02 8.61 -12.26
C GLU A 216 -11.39 7.73 -13.35
N LYS A 217 -10.06 7.52 -13.34
CA LYS A 217 -9.36 6.66 -14.31
C LYS A 217 -9.39 5.18 -13.91
N GLY A 218 -9.69 4.85 -12.66
CA GLY A 218 -9.69 3.49 -12.15
C GLY A 218 -8.94 3.39 -10.82
N TRP A 219 -8.50 2.18 -10.48
CA TRP A 219 -7.79 1.91 -9.25
C TRP A 219 -6.32 2.35 -9.31
N VAL A 220 -5.88 3.08 -8.32
CA VAL A 220 -4.47 3.19 -7.94
C VAL A 220 -4.22 2.14 -6.87
N MET A 221 -3.54 1.08 -7.25
CA MET A 221 -3.22 -0.07 -6.39
C MET A 221 -1.85 0.14 -5.73
N MET A 222 -1.78 0.02 -4.40
CA MET A 222 -0.54 0.12 -3.64
C MET A 222 -0.33 -1.14 -2.80
N SER A 223 0.84 -1.75 -2.91
CA SER A 223 1.21 -2.97 -2.20
C SER A 223 2.56 -2.82 -1.51
N GLY A 224 2.72 -3.44 -0.33
CA GLY A 224 4.01 -3.47 0.38
C GLY A 224 4.98 -4.44 -0.29
N CYS A 225 4.72 -5.75 -0.15
CA CYS A 225 5.42 -6.81 -0.88
C CYS A 225 4.56 -7.53 -1.92
N GLY A 226 3.24 -7.50 -1.78
CA GLY A 226 2.35 -8.20 -2.71
C GLY A 226 2.60 -9.71 -2.73
N HIS A 227 2.82 -10.34 -1.58
CA HIS A 227 3.03 -11.77 -1.46
C HIS A 227 1.85 -12.62 -1.96
N ALA A 228 0.66 -12.03 -1.97
CA ALA A 228 -0.50 -12.69 -2.58
C ALA A 228 -0.43 -12.71 -4.11
N GLY A 229 0.39 -11.86 -4.72
CA GLY A 229 0.51 -11.67 -6.15
C GLY A 229 -0.23 -10.44 -6.66
N ILE A 230 0.38 -9.76 -7.61
CA ILE A 230 -0.14 -8.51 -8.18
C ILE A 230 -1.49 -8.72 -8.89
N ILE A 231 -1.67 -9.85 -9.58
CA ILE A 231 -2.91 -10.21 -10.27
C ILE A 231 -4.03 -10.46 -9.25
N ASN A 232 -3.75 -11.22 -8.18
CA ASN A 232 -4.73 -11.48 -7.12
C ASN A 232 -5.15 -10.20 -6.41
N THR A 233 -4.21 -9.29 -6.18
CA THR A 233 -4.47 -7.97 -5.57
C THR A 233 -5.38 -7.13 -6.46
N GLY A 234 -5.05 -7.01 -7.75
CA GLY A 234 -5.86 -6.27 -8.71
C GLY A 234 -7.25 -6.85 -8.89
N GLU A 235 -7.38 -8.17 -8.97
CA GLU A 235 -8.70 -8.84 -9.04
C GLU A 235 -9.51 -8.64 -7.76
N THR A 236 -8.86 -8.52 -6.60
CA THR A 236 -9.56 -8.19 -5.35
C THR A 236 -10.14 -6.78 -5.40
N LEU A 237 -9.37 -5.79 -5.87
CA LEU A 237 -9.87 -4.42 -6.05
C LEU A 237 -11.01 -4.35 -7.09
N ARG A 238 -10.88 -5.06 -8.21
CA ARG A 238 -11.92 -5.11 -9.25
C ARG A 238 -13.22 -5.75 -8.77
N ARG A 239 -13.17 -6.70 -7.81
CA ARG A 239 -14.38 -7.21 -7.16
C ARG A 239 -15.08 -6.21 -6.24
N ILE A 240 -14.35 -5.28 -5.62
CA ILE A 240 -14.95 -4.17 -4.86
C ILE A 240 -15.72 -3.27 -5.82
N LYS A 241 -15.06 -2.87 -6.91
CA LYS A 241 -15.68 -2.10 -7.97
C LYS A 241 -15.02 -2.41 -9.31
N ASP A 242 -15.81 -2.84 -10.29
CA ASP A 242 -15.30 -3.21 -11.62
C ASP A 242 -14.82 -1.97 -12.37
N ARG A 243 -13.56 -1.63 -12.17
CA ARG A 243 -12.85 -0.52 -12.79
C ARG A 243 -11.44 -0.96 -13.20
N PRO A 244 -10.84 -0.33 -14.21
CA PRO A 244 -9.46 -0.61 -14.62
C PRO A 244 -8.47 -0.49 -13.43
N ILE A 245 -7.34 -1.17 -13.52
CA ILE A 245 -6.18 -0.91 -12.68
C ILE A 245 -5.32 0.14 -13.39
N TYR A 246 -5.52 1.40 -13.06
CA TYR A 246 -4.83 2.52 -13.68
C TYR A 246 -3.35 2.60 -13.30
N ALA A 247 -3.06 2.42 -12.01
CA ALA A 247 -1.69 2.50 -11.50
C ALA A 247 -1.37 1.37 -10.53
N ALA A 248 -0.10 0.92 -10.53
CA ALA A 248 0.46 -0.04 -9.59
C ALA A 248 1.70 0.55 -8.91
N ILE A 249 1.68 0.63 -7.57
CA ILE A 249 2.68 1.30 -6.74
C ILE A 249 3.23 0.34 -5.70
N GLY A 250 4.55 0.32 -5.48
CA GLY A 250 5.22 -0.38 -4.39
C GLY A 250 5.85 -1.71 -4.75
N GLY A 251 5.85 -2.65 -3.80
CA GLY A 251 6.44 -3.97 -3.94
C GLY A 251 5.43 -5.01 -4.42
N PHE A 252 5.85 -5.85 -5.36
CA PHE A 252 5.05 -6.93 -5.94
C PHE A 252 5.80 -8.27 -6.01
N HIS A 253 6.88 -8.39 -5.24
CA HIS A 253 7.70 -9.60 -5.07
C HIS A 253 8.18 -10.24 -6.38
N LEU A 254 8.51 -9.42 -7.39
CA LEU A 254 8.90 -9.85 -8.73
C LEU A 254 10.41 -9.87 -8.98
N TRP A 255 11.24 -9.44 -8.01
CA TRP A 255 12.69 -9.29 -8.19
C TRP A 255 13.45 -10.56 -8.53
N ARG A 256 12.86 -11.74 -8.27
CA ARG A 256 13.38 -13.06 -8.63
C ARG A 256 12.47 -13.83 -9.57
N ALA A 257 11.44 -13.17 -10.10
CA ALA A 257 10.52 -13.80 -11.03
C ALA A 257 11.24 -14.15 -12.33
N ASP A 258 10.95 -15.33 -12.85
CA ASP A 258 11.40 -15.70 -14.18
C ASP A 258 10.59 -14.95 -15.28
N GLN A 259 11.08 -15.03 -16.51
CA GLN A 259 10.50 -14.29 -17.62
C GLN A 259 9.03 -14.66 -17.89
N SER A 260 8.66 -15.91 -17.68
CA SER A 260 7.27 -16.37 -17.90
C SER A 260 6.27 -15.73 -16.94
N VAL A 261 6.70 -15.52 -15.68
CA VAL A 261 5.91 -14.80 -14.67
C VAL A 261 5.77 -13.32 -15.03
N LEU A 262 6.87 -12.68 -15.46
CA LEU A 262 6.84 -11.28 -15.91
C LEU A 262 5.97 -11.10 -17.16
N ASP A 263 5.98 -12.04 -18.08
CA ASP A 263 5.14 -12.02 -19.29
C ASP A 263 3.66 -12.14 -18.95
N LYS A 264 3.31 -13.08 -18.08
CA LYS A 264 1.93 -13.25 -17.57
C LYS A 264 1.45 -12.00 -16.85
N THR A 265 2.31 -11.44 -15.98
CA THR A 265 1.99 -10.24 -15.20
C THR A 265 1.76 -9.03 -16.12
N ALA A 266 2.65 -8.79 -17.09
CA ALA A 266 2.50 -7.70 -18.05
C ALA A 266 1.24 -7.86 -18.89
N ALA A 267 0.96 -9.06 -19.40
CA ALA A 267 -0.24 -9.33 -20.18
C ALA A 267 -1.53 -9.04 -19.38
N TRP A 268 -1.58 -9.48 -18.11
CA TRP A 268 -2.73 -9.21 -17.26
C TRP A 268 -2.87 -7.71 -16.95
N LEU A 269 -1.78 -7.03 -16.58
CA LEU A 269 -1.80 -5.59 -16.27
C LEU A 269 -2.25 -4.75 -17.49
N GLY A 270 -1.76 -5.10 -18.69
CA GLY A 270 -2.21 -4.45 -19.92
C GLY A 270 -3.71 -4.63 -20.17
N ASN A 271 -4.22 -5.85 -20.01
CA ASN A 271 -5.66 -6.15 -20.13
C ASN A 271 -6.48 -5.47 -19.02
N ALA A 272 -5.91 -5.26 -17.86
CA ALA A 272 -6.54 -4.55 -16.75
C ALA A 272 -6.51 -3.02 -16.90
N GLY A 273 -5.79 -2.49 -17.89
CA GLY A 273 -5.75 -1.06 -18.22
C GLY A 273 -4.66 -0.27 -17.51
N LEU A 274 -3.52 -0.90 -17.17
CA LEU A 274 -2.42 -0.20 -16.51
C LEU A 274 -1.81 0.88 -17.41
N GLU A 275 -1.77 2.10 -16.90
CA GLU A 275 -1.12 3.24 -17.56
C GLU A 275 0.09 3.78 -16.78
N LEU A 276 0.20 3.47 -15.47
CA LEU A 276 1.27 3.97 -14.63
C LEU A 276 1.85 2.87 -13.74
N MET A 277 3.18 2.73 -13.71
CA MET A 277 3.89 1.80 -12.84
C MET A 277 4.96 2.50 -12.02
N MET A 278 4.83 2.43 -10.70
CA MET A 278 5.82 2.88 -9.73
C MET A 278 6.32 1.66 -8.94
N GLY A 279 7.13 0.81 -9.59
CA GLY A 279 7.59 -0.47 -9.04
C GLY A 279 8.86 -0.31 -8.22
N GLY A 280 8.73 -0.32 -6.89
CA GLY A 280 9.84 -0.21 -5.95
C GLY A 280 10.05 -1.47 -5.11
N HIS A 281 10.89 -1.38 -4.09
CA HIS A 281 11.15 -2.41 -3.10
C HIS A 281 11.38 -3.80 -3.72
N CYS A 282 10.62 -4.81 -3.32
CA CYS A 282 10.74 -6.18 -3.82
C CYS A 282 10.13 -6.40 -5.22
N THR A 283 9.59 -5.39 -5.90
CA THR A 283 9.33 -5.49 -7.33
C THR A 283 10.63 -5.71 -8.10
N GLY A 284 11.67 -4.99 -7.70
CA GLY A 284 12.98 -5.04 -8.38
C GLY A 284 12.99 -4.21 -9.67
N ILE A 285 14.11 -3.52 -9.92
CA ILE A 285 14.27 -2.62 -11.08
C ILE A 285 14.08 -3.37 -12.40
N ALA A 286 14.75 -4.51 -12.56
CA ALA A 286 14.70 -5.28 -13.80
C ALA A 286 13.28 -5.79 -14.14
N ALA A 287 12.52 -6.22 -13.14
CA ALA A 287 11.14 -6.67 -13.34
C ALA A 287 10.20 -5.50 -13.68
N ALA A 288 10.33 -4.37 -13.00
CA ALA A 288 9.57 -3.17 -13.30
C ALA A 288 9.81 -2.67 -14.73
N GLU A 289 11.08 -2.59 -15.16
CA GLU A 289 11.45 -2.21 -16.53
C GLU A 289 10.95 -3.22 -17.57
N SER A 290 11.06 -4.52 -17.29
CA SER A 290 10.57 -5.57 -18.20
C SER A 290 9.05 -5.43 -18.43
N ILE A 291 8.28 -5.27 -17.37
CA ILE A 291 6.81 -5.08 -17.46
C ILE A 291 6.48 -3.79 -18.20
N ALA A 292 7.09 -2.68 -17.82
CA ALA A 292 6.85 -1.38 -18.45
C ALA A 292 7.18 -1.38 -19.95
N SER A 293 8.30 -1.98 -20.33
CA SER A 293 8.70 -2.15 -21.73
C SER A 293 7.71 -2.98 -22.54
N LYS A 294 7.21 -4.10 -21.98
CA LYS A 294 6.18 -4.94 -22.62
C LYS A 294 4.86 -4.22 -22.81
N LEU A 295 4.51 -3.33 -21.90
CA LEU A 295 3.29 -2.51 -21.98
C LEU A 295 3.48 -1.25 -22.84
N GLY A 296 4.70 -0.95 -23.27
CA GLY A 296 5.00 0.26 -24.02
C GLY A 296 4.77 1.54 -23.21
N LEU A 297 4.91 1.50 -21.88
CA LEU A 297 4.71 2.66 -21.04
C LEU A 297 5.77 3.72 -21.30
N PRO A 298 5.41 4.99 -21.51
CA PRO A 298 6.38 6.06 -21.69
C PRO A 298 7.12 6.36 -20.39
N ARG A 299 8.31 6.94 -20.49
CA ARG A 299 9.16 7.28 -19.32
C ARG A 299 8.44 8.14 -18.28
N SER A 300 7.47 8.95 -18.68
CA SER A 300 6.66 9.78 -17.79
C SER A 300 5.69 8.98 -16.90
N GLN A 301 5.46 7.70 -17.22
CA GLN A 301 4.53 6.81 -16.51
C GLN A 301 5.26 5.67 -15.78
N ILE A 302 6.60 5.73 -15.69
CA ILE A 302 7.41 4.71 -15.02
C ILE A 302 8.27 5.36 -13.95
N SER A 303 8.35 4.71 -12.78
CA SER A 303 9.26 5.05 -11.69
C SER A 303 9.66 3.77 -10.95
N HIS A 304 10.84 3.79 -10.32
CA HIS A 304 11.29 2.76 -9.38
C HIS A 304 10.87 3.07 -7.93
N ALA A 305 9.92 3.97 -7.77
CA ALA A 305 9.41 4.40 -6.47
C ALA A 305 10.53 4.91 -5.54
N ALA A 306 11.52 5.66 -6.05
CA ALA A 306 12.54 6.23 -5.18
C ALA A 306 11.92 7.18 -4.15
N VAL A 307 12.57 7.34 -3.00
CA VAL A 307 12.14 8.26 -1.93
C VAL A 307 11.90 9.65 -2.50
N GLY A 308 10.71 10.20 -2.27
CA GLY A 308 10.26 11.48 -2.80
C GLY A 308 9.60 11.41 -4.18
N SER A 309 9.38 10.21 -4.75
CA SER A 309 8.49 10.07 -5.90
C SER A 309 7.04 10.25 -5.46
N VAL A 310 6.23 10.92 -6.29
CA VAL A 310 4.88 11.37 -5.94
C VAL A 310 3.89 11.03 -7.03
N ILE A 311 2.69 10.60 -6.63
CA ILE A 311 1.49 10.65 -7.47
C ILE A 311 0.65 11.85 -7.01
N THR A 312 0.45 12.77 -7.93
CA THR A 312 -0.30 14.01 -7.69
C THR A 312 -1.83 13.80 -7.83
N PRO A 313 -2.65 14.76 -7.41
CA PRO A 313 -4.12 14.67 -7.51
C PRO A 313 -4.66 14.47 -8.93
N ASP A 314 -3.96 14.95 -9.93
CA ASP A 314 -4.29 14.76 -11.35
C ASP A 314 -3.72 13.46 -11.94
N LEU A 315 -3.22 12.58 -11.06
CA LEU A 315 -2.61 11.30 -11.43
C LEU A 315 -1.31 11.43 -12.25
N THR A 316 -0.61 12.55 -12.11
CA THR A 316 0.71 12.74 -12.69
C THR A 316 1.78 12.12 -11.80
N LEU A 317 2.72 11.40 -12.39
CA LEU A 317 3.90 10.87 -11.73
C LEU A 317 5.01 11.94 -11.70
N ILE A 318 5.37 12.39 -10.51
CA ILE A 318 6.58 13.17 -10.27
C ILE A 318 7.65 12.22 -9.72
N ARG A 319 8.68 11.98 -10.50
CA ARG A 319 9.79 11.12 -10.09
C ARG A 319 10.75 11.84 -9.17
N SER A 320 11.36 11.11 -8.24
CA SER A 320 12.49 11.62 -7.48
C SER A 320 13.66 12.01 -8.40
N SER A 321 14.43 13.01 -8.03
CA SER A 321 15.53 13.53 -8.85
C SER A 321 16.65 12.51 -9.15
N ILE A 322 16.66 11.35 -8.49
CA ILE A 322 17.61 10.27 -8.75
C ILE A 322 17.18 9.38 -9.94
N GLU A 323 15.95 9.45 -10.35
CA GLU A 323 15.38 8.67 -11.45
C GLU A 323 15.42 9.51 -12.76
#